data_db873a4365956cad3a501777f682ea10
#
_entry.id   db873a4365956cad3a501777f682ea10
#
_cell.length_a   1.000
_cell.length_b   1.000
_cell.length_c   1.000
_cell.angle_alpha   90.00
_cell.angle_beta   90.00
_cell.angle_gamma   90.00
#
_symmetry.space_group_name_H-M   'P 1'
#
loop_
_entity.id
_entity.type
_entity.pdbx_description
1 polymer ?
#
loop_
_entity_poly.entity_id
_entity_poly.type
_entity_poly.pdbx_seq_one_letter_code
_entity_poly.pdbx_strand_id
1 'polypeptide(L)'
;MTLRRVEGGWRVDAQPGGRGGRRFRKTLKTQAEAKAYDAWLTTQVTQNAKWQPVRRDTRKLSELVELWYAHHGSGLRAGANTYSRMKLACLAMGDPPADRFTVNTFASYRADRLAAGILPNSINREHAYLRSMFNELRRLGQWKGENPLADLRQFKVQERELSYLTLEQVAHLMDVLSTGRNRHAAMIARVCLATGSRWSEAESLEIRHVRNGQIQFAETKSGRVRAIPIEPALEASLHAHHDKTETSTRLFAYAYSAFREGVDRAGLALRDGQLTHVLRHSFASHFMMNGGNILVLQRALGHANLTMTMRYAHLAPDHLREVSKLNPLAALTS
;
A
#
# COMPACT_ATOMS: atom_id res chain seq x y z
N MET A 1 33.02 -27.41 34.25
CA MET A 1 33.11 -27.74 32.81
C MET A 1 33.59 -29.16 32.64
N THR A 2 32.91 -29.96 31.79
CA THR A 2 33.34 -31.29 31.41
C THR A 2 33.30 -31.41 29.87
N LEU A 3 34.47 -31.68 29.27
CA LEU A 3 34.62 -31.98 27.84
C LEU A 3 34.82 -33.50 27.71
N ARG A 4 33.93 -34.18 27.01
CA ARG A 4 34.01 -35.65 26.80
C ARG A 4 33.92 -35.97 25.33
N ARG A 5 34.74 -36.94 24.90
CA ARG A 5 34.59 -37.56 23.59
C ARG A 5 33.37 -38.49 23.65
N VAL A 6 32.46 -38.37 22.70
CA VAL A 6 31.23 -39.20 22.56
C VAL A 6 31.11 -39.66 21.13
N GLU A 7 30.24 -40.61 20.88
CA GLU A 7 29.91 -41.02 19.54
C GLU A 7 29.37 -39.82 18.75
N GLY A 8 29.98 -39.51 17.60
CA GLY A 8 29.66 -38.32 16.78
C GLY A 8 30.38 -37.03 17.15
N GLY A 9 31.37 -37.02 18.09
CA GLY A 9 32.18 -35.82 18.37
C GLY A 9 32.53 -35.58 19.83
N TRP A 10 32.58 -34.30 20.18
CA TRP A 10 32.95 -33.82 21.51
C TRP A 10 31.74 -33.16 22.20
N ARG A 11 31.35 -33.66 23.36
CA ARG A 11 30.28 -33.10 24.18
C ARG A 11 30.83 -32.09 25.19
N VAL A 12 30.30 -30.89 25.09
CA VAL A 12 30.46 -29.84 26.13
C VAL A 12 29.33 -29.98 27.12
N ASP A 13 29.65 -30.05 28.40
CA ASP A 13 28.72 -30.00 29.54
C ASP A 13 29.22 -28.91 30.48
N ALA A 14 28.62 -27.73 30.37
CA ALA A 14 29.11 -26.52 31.05
C ALA A 14 27.99 -25.88 31.87
N GLN A 15 28.38 -25.29 32.98
CA GLN A 15 27.53 -24.55 33.91
C GLN A 15 28.24 -23.23 34.28
N PRO A 16 28.36 -22.29 33.34
CA PRO A 16 29.18 -21.09 33.49
C PRO A 16 28.72 -20.16 34.62
N GLY A 17 27.45 -20.23 35.04
CA GLY A 17 26.93 -19.49 36.20
C GLY A 17 27.18 -20.14 37.56
N GLY A 18 28.04 -21.17 37.68
CA GLY A 18 28.35 -21.85 38.92
C GLY A 18 27.23 -22.76 39.44
N ARG A 19 27.35 -23.18 40.74
CA ARG A 19 26.33 -24.02 41.40
C ARG A 19 24.97 -23.30 41.41
N GLY A 20 23.92 -23.94 40.85
CA GLY A 20 22.59 -23.35 40.71
C GLY A 20 22.36 -22.63 39.38
N GLY A 21 23.40 -22.35 38.60
CA GLY A 21 23.27 -21.79 37.25
C GLY A 21 22.74 -22.81 36.26
N ARG A 22 22.32 -22.32 35.12
CA ARG A 22 21.80 -23.19 34.04
C ARG A 22 22.91 -24.05 33.44
N ARG A 23 22.56 -25.31 33.13
CA ARG A 23 23.45 -26.28 32.51
C ARG A 23 23.23 -26.31 31.01
N PHE A 24 24.33 -26.24 30.26
CA PHE A 24 24.33 -26.25 28.79
C PHE A 24 25.05 -27.50 28.30
N ARG A 25 24.42 -28.24 27.37
CA ARG A 25 24.98 -29.43 26.73
C ARG A 25 24.92 -29.30 25.21
N LYS A 26 26.06 -29.51 24.52
CA LYS A 26 26.13 -29.52 23.06
C LYS A 26 27.22 -30.46 22.62
N THR A 27 26.95 -31.25 21.55
CA THR A 27 27.95 -32.08 20.88
C THR A 27 28.42 -31.36 19.63
N LEU A 28 29.75 -31.30 19.43
CA LEU A 28 30.44 -30.60 18.35
C LEU A 28 31.40 -31.57 17.68
N LYS A 29 31.75 -31.33 16.41
CA LYS A 29 32.53 -32.28 15.61
C LYS A 29 33.97 -32.41 16.10
N THR A 30 34.59 -31.30 16.49
CA THR A 30 36.00 -31.27 16.90
C THR A 30 36.18 -30.77 18.33
N GLN A 31 37.30 -31.12 18.96
CA GLN A 31 37.66 -30.64 20.27
C GLN A 31 37.89 -29.12 20.30
N ALA A 32 38.44 -28.56 19.23
CA ALA A 32 38.68 -27.14 19.09
C ALA A 32 37.35 -26.36 19.08
N GLU A 33 36.36 -26.81 18.32
CA GLU A 33 35.00 -26.23 18.31
C GLU A 33 34.36 -26.31 19.70
N ALA A 34 34.56 -27.43 20.40
CA ALA A 34 34.00 -27.62 21.73
C ALA A 34 34.60 -26.65 22.75
N LYS A 35 35.91 -26.41 22.71
CA LYS A 35 36.59 -25.41 23.53
C LYS A 35 36.16 -24.00 23.21
N ALA A 36 36.08 -23.67 21.92
CA ALA A 36 35.62 -22.35 21.47
C ALA A 36 34.16 -22.06 21.89
N TYR A 37 33.30 -23.07 21.81
CA TYR A 37 31.91 -22.95 22.24
C TYR A 37 31.80 -22.72 23.75
N ASP A 38 32.59 -23.41 24.57
CA ASP A 38 32.59 -23.23 25.99
C ASP A 38 33.10 -21.84 26.41
N ALA A 39 34.17 -21.36 25.80
CA ALA A 39 34.70 -20.02 26.05
C ALA A 39 33.65 -18.95 25.67
N TRP A 40 33.02 -19.09 24.49
CA TRP A 40 31.94 -18.21 24.07
C TRP A 40 30.74 -18.23 25.03
N LEU A 41 30.32 -19.41 25.50
CA LEU A 41 29.23 -19.58 26.45
C LEU A 41 29.51 -18.89 27.77
N THR A 42 30.74 -19.05 28.26
CA THR A 42 31.20 -18.39 29.51
C THR A 42 31.15 -16.87 29.36
N THR A 43 31.62 -16.34 28.25
CA THR A 43 31.56 -14.90 27.95
C THR A 43 30.11 -14.38 27.95
N GLN A 44 29.18 -15.09 27.28
CA GLN A 44 27.77 -14.68 27.21
C GLN A 44 27.12 -14.64 28.60
N VAL A 45 27.33 -15.65 29.41
CA VAL A 45 26.76 -15.73 30.77
C VAL A 45 27.43 -14.74 31.74
N THR A 46 28.74 -14.46 31.59
CA THR A 46 29.43 -13.42 32.35
C THR A 46 28.93 -12.03 32.06
N GLN A 47 28.69 -11.73 30.77
CA GLN A 47 28.12 -10.43 30.35
C GLN A 47 26.66 -10.26 30.76
N ASN A 48 25.89 -11.34 30.80
CA ASN A 48 24.49 -11.33 31.17
C ASN A 48 24.10 -12.63 31.89
N ALA A 49 24.03 -12.58 33.23
CA ALA A 49 23.69 -13.73 34.06
C ALA A 49 22.34 -14.40 33.73
N LYS A 50 21.43 -13.66 33.10
CA LYS A 50 20.12 -14.17 32.64
C LYS A 50 20.15 -14.63 31.19
N TRP A 51 21.33 -14.63 30.53
CA TRP A 51 21.46 -15.02 29.14
C TRP A 51 20.96 -16.46 28.91
N GLN A 52 20.20 -16.63 27.88
CA GLN A 52 19.72 -17.93 27.41
C GLN A 52 19.93 -18.01 25.89
N PRO A 53 20.31 -19.19 25.35
CA PRO A 53 20.36 -19.37 23.93
C PRO A 53 18.96 -19.08 23.36
N VAL A 54 18.93 -18.28 22.32
CA VAL A 54 17.68 -18.02 21.59
C VAL A 54 17.16 -19.35 21.10
N ARG A 55 16.00 -19.78 21.58
CA ARG A 55 15.33 -20.96 21.03
C ARG A 55 15.01 -20.69 19.58
N ARG A 56 15.35 -21.63 18.72
CA ARG A 56 14.95 -21.56 17.32
C ARG A 56 13.43 -21.46 17.24
N ASP A 57 12.98 -20.54 16.40
CA ASP A 57 11.56 -20.39 16.13
C ASP A 57 11.16 -21.37 15.01
N THR A 58 10.63 -22.51 15.39
CA THR A 58 10.25 -23.58 14.46
C THR A 58 8.86 -23.38 13.87
N ARG A 59 8.14 -22.32 14.27
CA ARG A 59 6.85 -21.98 13.67
C ARG A 59 7.02 -21.79 12.17
N LYS A 60 6.03 -22.20 11.39
CA LYS A 60 6.00 -21.94 9.95
C LYS A 60 5.82 -20.45 9.67
N LEU A 61 6.27 -20.02 8.51
CA LEU A 61 6.11 -18.62 8.10
C LEU A 61 4.62 -18.23 8.06
N SER A 62 3.76 -19.14 7.62
CA SER A 62 2.32 -18.96 7.60
C SER A 62 1.71 -18.82 9.01
N GLU A 63 2.26 -19.45 10.03
CA GLU A 63 1.82 -19.30 11.42
C GLU A 63 2.19 -17.91 11.97
N LEU A 64 3.31 -17.33 11.53
CA LEU A 64 3.63 -15.94 11.85
C LEU A 64 2.65 -14.96 11.16
N VAL A 65 2.20 -15.26 9.96
CA VAL A 65 1.15 -14.48 9.28
C VAL A 65 -0.16 -14.51 10.05
N GLU A 66 -0.56 -15.67 10.56
CA GLU A 66 -1.76 -15.83 11.40
C GLU A 66 -1.65 -15.04 12.70
N LEU A 67 -0.50 -15.14 13.35
CA LEU A 67 -0.23 -14.40 14.58
C LEU A 67 -0.26 -12.86 14.34
N TRP A 68 0.34 -12.41 13.25
CA TRP A 68 0.28 -11.00 12.85
C TRP A 68 -1.17 -10.56 12.59
N TYR A 69 -1.95 -11.38 11.90
CA TYR A 69 -3.35 -11.05 11.62
C TYR A 69 -4.18 -10.96 12.89
N ALA A 70 -4.03 -11.92 13.80
CA ALA A 70 -4.75 -11.94 15.06
C ALA A 70 -4.46 -10.73 15.94
N HIS A 71 -3.19 -10.29 16.02
CA HIS A 71 -2.78 -9.24 16.95
C HIS A 71 -2.74 -7.82 16.34
N HIS A 72 -2.70 -7.71 15.02
CA HIS A 72 -2.56 -6.42 14.34
C HIS A 72 -3.39 -6.31 13.07
N GLY A 73 -3.27 -7.29 12.18
CA GLY A 73 -3.84 -7.23 10.83
C GLY A 73 -5.36 -7.10 10.81
N SER A 74 -6.07 -7.73 11.74
CA SER A 74 -7.54 -7.70 11.84
C SER A 74 -8.11 -6.30 12.05
N GLY A 75 -7.36 -5.41 12.70
CA GLY A 75 -7.74 -4.00 12.89
C GLY A 75 -7.46 -3.10 11.68
N LEU A 76 -6.77 -3.61 10.66
CA LEU A 76 -6.45 -2.82 9.47
C LEU A 76 -7.54 -2.94 8.40
N ARG A 77 -7.91 -1.83 7.77
CA ARG A 77 -8.90 -1.79 6.68
C ARG A 77 -8.59 -2.78 5.54
N ALA A 78 -7.31 -2.98 5.21
CA ALA A 78 -6.86 -3.91 4.18
C ALA A 78 -6.28 -5.21 4.76
N GLY A 79 -6.48 -5.47 6.05
CA GLY A 79 -5.85 -6.56 6.78
C GLY A 79 -6.15 -7.93 6.21
N ALA A 80 -7.42 -8.23 5.92
CA ALA A 80 -7.83 -9.50 5.35
C ALA A 80 -7.19 -9.79 3.98
N ASN A 81 -7.12 -8.77 3.10
CA ASN A 81 -6.47 -8.90 1.80
C ASN A 81 -4.95 -9.10 1.95
N THR A 82 -4.31 -8.35 2.86
CA THR A 82 -2.89 -8.49 3.16
C THR A 82 -2.57 -9.87 3.71
N TYR A 83 -3.39 -10.36 4.64
CA TYR A 83 -3.29 -11.72 5.19
C TYR A 83 -3.34 -12.78 4.10
N SER A 84 -4.37 -12.76 3.24
CA SER A 84 -4.54 -13.73 2.16
C SER A 84 -3.35 -13.73 1.19
N ARG A 85 -2.84 -12.55 0.84
CA ARG A 85 -1.66 -12.42 -0.04
C ARG A 85 -0.39 -12.95 0.60
N MET A 86 -0.16 -12.67 1.88
CA MET A 86 0.99 -13.22 2.61
C MET A 86 0.90 -14.74 2.74
N LYS A 87 -0.29 -15.31 3.01
CA LYS A 87 -0.48 -16.77 3.06
C LYS A 87 -0.14 -17.42 1.72
N LEU A 88 -0.60 -16.86 0.61
CA LEU A 88 -0.25 -17.35 -0.74
C LEU A 88 1.26 -17.27 -1.01
N ALA A 89 1.91 -16.18 -0.60
CA ALA A 89 3.36 -16.04 -0.75
C ALA A 89 4.12 -17.08 0.10
N CYS A 90 3.68 -17.35 1.34
CA CYS A 90 4.26 -18.39 2.19
C CYS A 90 4.17 -19.76 1.53
N LEU A 91 3.00 -20.13 1.01
CA LEU A 91 2.79 -21.39 0.31
C LEU A 91 3.68 -21.52 -0.93
N ALA A 92 3.78 -20.46 -1.73
CA ALA A 92 4.63 -20.44 -2.93
C ALA A 92 6.13 -20.57 -2.61
N MET A 93 6.55 -20.20 -1.39
CA MET A 93 7.91 -20.40 -0.89
C MET A 93 8.13 -21.75 -0.17
N GLY A 94 7.13 -22.64 -0.20
CA GLY A 94 7.17 -23.93 0.49
C GLY A 94 6.95 -23.85 1.99
N ASP A 95 6.44 -22.72 2.48
CA ASP A 95 6.10 -22.45 3.88
C ASP A 95 7.19 -22.89 4.88
N PRO A 96 8.41 -22.36 4.77
CA PRO A 96 9.55 -22.77 5.60
C PRO A 96 9.33 -22.43 7.06
N PRO A 97 10.02 -23.12 8.00
CA PRO A 97 10.15 -22.65 9.36
C PRO A 97 10.72 -21.22 9.39
N ALA A 98 10.17 -20.38 10.23
CA ALA A 98 10.50 -18.95 10.24
C ALA A 98 11.99 -18.68 10.53
N ASP A 99 12.66 -19.52 11.33
CA ASP A 99 14.10 -19.45 11.59
C ASP A 99 14.97 -19.84 10.38
N ARG A 100 14.39 -20.46 9.37
CA ARG A 100 15.04 -20.81 8.10
C ARG A 100 14.66 -19.90 6.93
N PHE A 101 13.70 -19.02 7.15
CA PHE A 101 13.35 -18.02 6.15
C PHE A 101 14.44 -16.95 6.06
N THR A 102 15.05 -16.86 4.89
CA THR A 102 16.21 -15.99 4.63
C THR A 102 15.93 -15.06 3.46
N VAL A 103 16.83 -14.07 3.28
CA VAL A 103 16.85 -13.23 2.07
C VAL A 103 16.88 -14.07 0.80
N ASN A 104 17.70 -15.15 0.77
CA ASN A 104 17.79 -16.04 -0.39
C ASN A 104 16.47 -16.73 -0.71
N THR A 105 15.75 -17.22 0.29
CA THR A 105 14.41 -17.82 0.11
C THR A 105 13.49 -16.86 -0.61
N PHE A 106 13.44 -15.61 -0.14
CA PHE A 106 12.60 -14.59 -0.76
C PHE A 106 13.13 -14.11 -2.10
N ALA A 107 14.46 -14.06 -2.30
CA ALA A 107 15.06 -13.69 -3.57
C ALA A 107 14.75 -14.72 -4.68
N SER A 108 14.79 -16.02 -4.37
CA SER A 108 14.37 -17.08 -5.31
C SER A 108 12.90 -16.93 -5.65
N TYR A 109 12.03 -16.77 -4.64
CA TYR A 109 10.61 -16.50 -4.85
C TYR A 109 10.36 -15.31 -5.78
N ARG A 110 11.09 -14.19 -5.59
CA ARG A 110 10.98 -13.00 -6.46
C ARG A 110 11.35 -13.31 -7.91
N ALA A 111 12.39 -14.11 -8.12
CA ALA A 111 12.83 -14.51 -9.46
C ALA A 111 11.77 -15.37 -10.15
N ASP A 112 11.22 -16.34 -9.44
CA ASP A 112 10.14 -17.22 -9.95
C ASP A 112 8.88 -16.41 -10.32
N ARG A 113 8.51 -15.45 -9.47
CA ARG A 113 7.37 -14.56 -9.74
C ARG A 113 7.58 -13.69 -10.97
N LEU A 114 8.80 -13.16 -11.18
CA LEU A 114 9.14 -12.41 -12.39
C LEU A 114 9.09 -13.29 -13.63
N ALA A 115 9.66 -14.50 -13.56
CA ALA A 115 9.60 -15.47 -14.65
C ALA A 115 8.16 -15.88 -15.03
N ALA A 116 7.26 -15.89 -14.03
CA ALA A 116 5.82 -16.10 -14.23
C ALA A 116 5.08 -14.84 -14.74
N GLY A 117 5.77 -13.77 -15.10
CA GLY A 117 5.17 -12.54 -15.65
C GLY A 117 4.52 -11.61 -14.63
N ILE A 118 4.72 -11.84 -13.33
CA ILE A 118 4.16 -10.96 -12.31
C ILE A 118 4.95 -9.64 -12.25
N LEU A 119 4.22 -8.54 -12.27
CA LEU A 119 4.82 -7.21 -12.30
C LEU A 119 5.64 -6.91 -11.03
N PRO A 120 6.80 -6.25 -11.17
CA PRO A 120 7.68 -5.86 -10.06
C PRO A 120 6.96 -5.14 -8.91
N ASN A 121 5.97 -4.29 -9.24
CA ASN A 121 5.19 -3.57 -8.23
C ASN A 121 4.35 -4.49 -7.32
N SER A 122 3.82 -5.59 -7.87
CA SER A 122 3.09 -6.59 -7.09
C SER A 122 4.02 -7.34 -6.14
N ILE A 123 5.21 -7.70 -6.62
CA ILE A 123 6.25 -8.37 -5.81
C ILE A 123 6.78 -7.43 -4.71
N ASN A 124 6.99 -6.16 -5.02
CA ASN A 124 7.37 -5.14 -4.03
C ASN A 124 6.32 -5.00 -2.93
N ARG A 125 5.04 -5.17 -3.26
CA ARG A 125 3.95 -5.15 -2.27
C ARG A 125 4.00 -6.38 -1.36
N GLU A 126 4.23 -7.57 -1.92
CA GLU A 126 4.41 -8.81 -1.15
C GLU A 126 5.63 -8.69 -0.20
N HIS A 127 6.73 -8.12 -0.70
CA HIS A 127 7.92 -7.79 0.09
C HIS A 127 7.58 -6.85 1.26
N ALA A 128 6.88 -5.76 0.98
CA ALA A 128 6.50 -4.79 2.00
C ALA A 128 5.59 -5.41 3.08
N TYR A 129 4.69 -6.29 2.71
CA TYR A 129 3.81 -6.98 3.63
C TYR A 129 4.58 -7.90 4.59
N LEU A 130 5.43 -8.78 4.06
CA LEU A 130 6.23 -9.68 4.89
C LEU A 130 7.23 -8.91 5.78
N ARG A 131 7.89 -7.90 5.22
CA ARG A 131 8.78 -7.02 5.98
C ARG A 131 8.05 -6.32 7.13
N SER A 132 6.85 -5.79 6.87
CA SER A 132 6.01 -5.14 7.89
C SER A 132 5.56 -6.14 8.96
N MET A 133 5.19 -7.35 8.58
CA MET A 133 4.81 -8.42 9.49
C MET A 133 5.94 -8.74 10.49
N PHE A 134 7.17 -8.96 10.02
CA PHE A 134 8.30 -9.23 10.92
C PHE A 134 8.59 -8.06 11.86
N ASN A 135 8.52 -6.82 11.35
CA ASN A 135 8.71 -5.63 12.18
C ASN A 135 7.65 -5.53 13.28
N GLU A 136 6.40 -5.79 12.96
CA GLU A 136 5.30 -5.73 13.93
C GLU A 136 5.38 -6.85 14.96
N LEU A 137 5.63 -8.08 14.53
CA LEU A 137 5.82 -9.21 15.44
C LEU A 137 7.02 -9.00 16.37
N ARG A 138 8.06 -8.30 15.91
CA ARG A 138 9.20 -7.90 16.76
C ARG A 138 8.79 -6.89 17.81
N ARG A 139 8.00 -5.87 17.46
CA ARG A 139 7.46 -4.88 18.43
C ARG A 139 6.58 -5.55 19.48
N LEU A 140 5.80 -6.55 19.09
CA LEU A 140 4.94 -7.32 19.98
C LEU A 140 5.72 -8.38 20.80
N GLY A 141 7.04 -8.49 20.65
CA GLY A 141 7.87 -9.51 21.32
C GLY A 141 7.61 -10.95 20.85
N GLN A 142 6.84 -11.12 19.77
CA GLN A 142 6.48 -12.42 19.20
C GLN A 142 7.54 -12.97 18.24
N TRP A 143 8.42 -12.12 17.73
CA TRP A 143 9.59 -12.47 16.92
C TRP A 143 10.84 -11.90 17.60
N LYS A 144 11.82 -12.76 17.91
CA LYS A 144 13.05 -12.37 18.61
C LYS A 144 14.26 -12.18 17.69
N GLY A 145 14.15 -12.65 16.44
CA GLY A 145 15.19 -12.50 15.42
C GLY A 145 15.18 -11.11 14.79
N GLU A 146 16.17 -10.83 13.98
CA GLU A 146 16.15 -9.70 13.07
C GLU A 146 15.14 -9.94 11.95
N ASN A 147 14.71 -8.86 11.30
CA ASN A 147 13.84 -9.00 10.15
C ASN A 147 14.65 -9.49 8.95
N PRO A 148 14.37 -10.69 8.41
CA PRO A 148 15.15 -11.27 7.31
C PRO A 148 15.13 -10.43 6.03
N LEU A 149 14.15 -9.52 5.88
CA LEU A 149 13.96 -8.68 4.71
C LEU A 149 14.33 -7.20 4.95
N ALA A 150 14.99 -6.89 6.09
CA ALA A 150 15.29 -5.50 6.47
C ALA A 150 16.07 -4.75 5.39
N ASP A 151 17.13 -5.37 4.89
CA ASP A 151 18.10 -4.74 3.97
C ASP A 151 17.83 -5.05 2.48
N LEU A 152 16.83 -5.90 2.20
CA LEU A 152 16.51 -6.23 0.83
C LEU A 152 15.88 -5.03 0.11
N ARG A 153 16.50 -4.60 -0.99
CA ARG A 153 15.98 -3.52 -1.81
C ARG A 153 14.79 -4.00 -2.65
N GLN A 154 13.81 -3.13 -2.76
CA GLN A 154 12.70 -3.31 -3.69
C GLN A 154 13.17 -3.13 -5.14
N PHE A 155 12.45 -3.71 -6.09
CA PHE A 155 12.67 -3.42 -7.51
C PHE A 155 12.40 -1.96 -7.80
N LYS A 156 13.26 -1.33 -8.57
CA LYS A 156 12.97 -0.02 -9.14
C LYS A 156 11.82 -0.19 -10.15
N VAL A 157 10.74 0.49 -9.91
CA VAL A 157 9.60 0.55 -10.83
C VAL A 157 9.64 1.91 -11.49
N GLN A 158 9.74 1.93 -12.80
CA GLN A 158 9.62 3.20 -13.53
C GLN A 158 8.22 3.75 -13.30
N GLU A 159 8.14 5.01 -12.93
CA GLU A 159 6.84 5.71 -12.89
C GLU A 159 6.28 5.75 -14.30
N ARG A 160 5.10 5.15 -14.48
CA ARG A 160 4.41 5.23 -15.74
C ARG A 160 3.80 6.62 -15.85
N GLU A 161 3.97 7.25 -17.01
CA GLU A 161 3.22 8.46 -17.32
C GLU A 161 1.71 8.19 -17.15
N LEU A 162 1.05 9.14 -16.51
CA LEU A 162 -0.39 9.06 -16.32
C LEU A 162 -1.06 9.46 -17.62
N SER A 163 -1.88 8.59 -18.17
CA SER A 163 -2.77 8.99 -19.26
C SER A 163 -3.97 9.76 -18.70
N TYR A 164 -4.34 10.81 -19.40
CA TYR A 164 -5.56 11.57 -19.16
C TYR A 164 -6.32 11.70 -20.48
N LEU A 165 -7.59 11.98 -20.41
CA LEU A 165 -8.44 12.18 -21.58
C LEU A 165 -8.36 13.65 -22.03
N THR A 166 -8.30 13.87 -23.35
CA THR A 166 -8.50 15.22 -23.91
C THR A 166 -9.94 15.67 -23.71
N LEU A 167 -10.24 16.96 -23.95
CA LEU A 167 -11.61 17.46 -23.84
C LEU A 167 -12.56 16.76 -24.82
N GLU A 168 -12.09 16.48 -26.04
CA GLU A 168 -12.85 15.75 -27.07
C GLU A 168 -13.12 14.32 -26.62
N GLN A 169 -12.14 13.63 -26.03
CA GLN A 169 -12.31 12.28 -25.49
C GLN A 169 -13.24 12.26 -24.28
N VAL A 170 -13.19 13.28 -23.42
CA VAL A 170 -14.14 13.43 -22.31
C VAL A 170 -15.54 13.62 -22.84
N ALA A 171 -15.76 14.51 -23.81
CA ALA A 171 -17.06 14.75 -24.42
C ALA A 171 -17.61 13.47 -25.06
N HIS A 172 -16.81 12.79 -25.87
CA HIS A 172 -17.18 11.52 -26.50
C HIS A 172 -17.53 10.43 -25.49
N LEU A 173 -16.71 10.24 -24.45
CA LEU A 173 -17.00 9.27 -23.40
C LEU A 173 -18.31 9.58 -22.69
N MET A 174 -18.55 10.86 -22.37
CA MET A 174 -19.78 11.28 -21.69
C MET A 174 -21.01 11.03 -22.55
N ASP A 175 -20.93 11.25 -23.87
CA ASP A 175 -22.00 10.96 -24.83
C ASP A 175 -22.30 9.45 -24.87
N VAL A 176 -21.27 8.61 -25.04
CA VAL A 176 -21.40 7.14 -25.03
C VAL A 176 -21.98 6.63 -23.71
N LEU A 177 -21.59 7.19 -22.56
CA LEU A 177 -22.13 6.78 -21.26
C LEU A 177 -23.58 7.20 -21.08
N SER A 178 -23.97 8.37 -21.61
CA SER A 178 -25.33 8.91 -21.50
C SER A 178 -26.35 8.08 -22.29
N THR A 179 -25.95 7.46 -23.36
CA THR A 179 -26.77 6.57 -24.20
C THR A 179 -26.80 5.12 -23.70
N GLY A 180 -26.00 4.81 -22.66
CA GLY A 180 -25.93 3.49 -22.06
C GLY A 180 -27.17 3.12 -21.23
N ARG A 181 -27.39 1.81 -21.02
CA ARG A 181 -28.51 1.30 -20.21
C ARG A 181 -28.42 1.71 -18.74
N ASN A 182 -27.21 1.82 -18.21
CA ASN A 182 -26.99 2.21 -16.81
C ASN A 182 -26.82 3.73 -16.71
N ARG A 183 -27.87 4.39 -16.22
CA ARG A 183 -27.91 5.86 -16.04
C ARG A 183 -26.93 6.39 -14.98
N HIS A 184 -26.50 5.54 -14.04
CA HIS A 184 -25.60 5.94 -12.97
C HIS A 184 -24.17 6.15 -13.46
N ALA A 185 -23.70 5.36 -14.46
CA ALA A 185 -22.31 5.41 -14.94
C ALA A 185 -21.92 6.82 -15.45
N ALA A 186 -22.80 7.46 -16.23
CA ALA A 186 -22.59 8.81 -16.72
C ALA A 186 -22.49 9.84 -15.60
N MET A 187 -23.41 9.76 -14.61
CA MET A 187 -23.42 10.71 -13.49
C MET A 187 -22.23 10.53 -12.55
N ILE A 188 -21.81 9.29 -12.24
CA ILE A 188 -20.62 9.02 -11.46
C ILE A 188 -19.38 9.57 -12.20
N ALA A 189 -19.28 9.37 -13.51
CA ALA A 189 -18.19 9.90 -14.33
C ALA A 189 -18.15 11.44 -14.28
N ARG A 190 -19.31 12.13 -14.35
CA ARG A 190 -19.40 13.59 -14.18
C ARG A 190 -18.87 14.02 -12.80
N VAL A 191 -19.29 13.36 -11.73
CA VAL A 191 -18.78 13.65 -10.38
C VAL A 191 -17.26 13.49 -10.32
N CYS A 192 -16.70 12.39 -10.86
CA CYS A 192 -15.27 12.17 -10.90
C CYS A 192 -14.51 13.25 -11.68
N LEU A 193 -15.04 13.65 -12.84
CA LEU A 193 -14.44 14.70 -13.69
C LEU A 193 -14.58 16.10 -13.08
N ALA A 194 -15.62 16.37 -12.30
CA ALA A 194 -15.81 17.66 -11.65
C ALA A 194 -15.04 17.83 -10.32
N THR A 195 -14.76 16.74 -9.62
CA THR A 195 -14.22 16.80 -8.25
C THR A 195 -12.87 16.12 -8.08
N GLY A 196 -12.42 15.34 -9.07
CA GLY A 196 -11.26 14.48 -8.96
C GLY A 196 -11.42 13.32 -7.97
N SER A 197 -12.65 13.00 -7.55
CA SER A 197 -12.91 11.86 -6.65
C SER A 197 -12.54 10.53 -7.29
N ARG A 198 -12.27 9.52 -6.46
CA ARG A 198 -12.16 8.14 -6.93
C ARG A 198 -13.55 7.62 -7.32
N TRP A 199 -13.60 6.70 -8.29
CA TRP A 199 -14.85 6.08 -8.68
C TRP A 199 -15.67 5.56 -7.50
N SER A 200 -15.04 4.79 -6.61
CA SER A 200 -15.71 4.22 -5.44
C SER A 200 -16.21 5.27 -4.44
N GLU A 201 -15.53 6.43 -4.35
CA GLU A 201 -15.98 7.55 -3.51
C GLU A 201 -17.21 8.21 -4.11
N ALA A 202 -17.24 8.40 -5.42
CA ALA A 202 -18.40 8.95 -6.13
C ALA A 202 -19.56 7.95 -6.15
N GLU A 203 -19.33 6.68 -6.46
CA GLU A 203 -20.34 5.63 -6.51
C GLU A 203 -21.03 5.40 -5.14
N SER A 204 -20.31 5.64 -4.04
CA SER A 204 -20.84 5.50 -2.68
C SER A 204 -21.52 6.74 -2.12
N LEU A 205 -21.68 7.82 -2.90
CA LEU A 205 -22.33 9.05 -2.45
C LEU A 205 -23.77 8.81 -2.04
N GLU A 206 -24.16 9.50 -0.96
CA GLU A 206 -25.55 9.64 -0.54
C GLU A 206 -26.02 11.06 -0.86
N ILE A 207 -27.31 11.24 -1.16
CA ILE A 207 -27.86 12.54 -1.55
C ILE A 207 -27.63 13.62 -0.50
N ARG A 208 -27.64 13.26 0.79
CA ARG A 208 -27.39 14.19 1.91
C ARG A 208 -25.99 14.84 1.86
N HIS A 209 -25.04 14.23 1.14
CA HIS A 209 -23.68 14.75 0.97
C HIS A 209 -23.57 15.77 -0.17
N VAL A 210 -24.63 15.98 -0.94
CA VAL A 210 -24.73 16.94 -2.05
C VAL A 210 -25.61 18.10 -1.63
N ARG A 211 -25.00 19.20 -1.20
CA ARG A 211 -25.76 20.38 -0.69
C ARG A 211 -24.89 21.63 -0.67
N ASN A 212 -25.55 22.79 -0.76
CA ASN A 212 -24.94 24.10 -0.63
C ASN A 212 -23.75 24.33 -1.60
N GLY A 213 -23.89 23.91 -2.85
CA GLY A 213 -22.86 24.07 -3.87
C GLY A 213 -21.63 23.20 -3.67
N GLN A 214 -21.71 22.08 -2.92
CA GLN A 214 -20.57 21.23 -2.66
C GLN A 214 -20.93 19.75 -2.48
N ILE A 215 -19.96 18.89 -2.72
CA ILE A 215 -20.04 17.45 -2.41
C ILE A 215 -19.09 17.15 -1.24
N GLN A 216 -19.61 16.51 -0.19
CA GLN A 216 -18.86 16.02 0.95
C GLN A 216 -18.51 14.53 0.76
N PHE A 217 -17.21 14.22 0.69
CA PHE A 217 -16.71 12.85 0.67
C PHE A 217 -16.31 12.45 2.10
N ALA A 218 -17.20 11.74 2.79
CA ALA A 218 -17.03 11.39 4.20
C ALA A 218 -16.14 10.16 4.42
N GLU A 219 -16.23 9.17 3.54
CA GLU A 219 -15.47 7.91 3.63
C GLU A 219 -14.32 7.88 2.62
N THR A 220 -13.27 8.65 2.88
CA THR A 220 -12.08 8.58 2.04
C THR A 220 -11.14 7.47 2.51
N LYS A 221 -10.32 6.91 1.61
CA LYS A 221 -9.30 5.92 1.94
C LYS A 221 -8.30 6.41 3.02
N SER A 222 -8.19 7.74 3.17
CA SER A 222 -7.33 8.40 4.17
C SER A 222 -8.05 8.76 5.47
N GLY A 223 -9.36 8.45 5.61
CA GLY A 223 -10.17 8.80 6.78
C GLY A 223 -10.49 10.31 6.92
N ARG A 224 -10.07 11.14 5.95
CA ARG A 224 -10.30 12.60 6.01
C ARG A 224 -11.55 12.96 5.23
N VAL A 225 -12.44 13.70 5.86
CA VAL A 225 -13.59 14.34 5.21
C VAL A 225 -13.07 15.48 4.33
N ARG A 226 -13.56 15.56 3.10
CA ARG A 226 -13.30 16.70 2.21
C ARG A 226 -14.58 17.15 1.54
N ALA A 227 -14.78 18.47 1.48
CA ALA A 227 -15.85 19.11 0.75
C ALA A 227 -15.27 19.76 -0.51
N ILE A 228 -15.83 19.46 -1.66
CA ILE A 228 -15.41 19.99 -2.96
C ILE A 228 -16.56 20.83 -3.50
N PRO A 229 -16.33 22.13 -3.80
CA PRO A 229 -17.29 22.97 -4.47
C PRO A 229 -17.64 22.40 -5.85
N ILE A 230 -18.90 22.49 -6.23
CA ILE A 230 -19.41 22.08 -7.54
C ILE A 230 -20.30 23.16 -8.13
N GLU A 231 -20.42 23.15 -9.44
CA GLU A 231 -21.34 24.04 -10.18
C GLU A 231 -22.82 23.75 -9.82
N PRO A 232 -23.66 24.79 -9.69
CA PRO A 232 -25.08 24.63 -9.38
C PRO A 232 -25.83 23.69 -10.33
N ALA A 233 -25.44 23.69 -11.62
CA ALA A 233 -26.02 22.82 -12.63
C ALA A 233 -25.72 21.33 -12.36
N LEU A 234 -24.54 21.01 -11.82
CA LEU A 234 -24.20 19.65 -11.41
C LEU A 234 -25.01 19.24 -10.18
N GLU A 235 -25.12 20.11 -9.17
CA GLU A 235 -25.92 19.84 -7.97
C GLU A 235 -27.38 19.56 -8.34
N ALA A 236 -28.00 20.41 -9.15
CA ALA A 236 -29.37 20.21 -9.64
C ALA A 236 -29.53 18.89 -10.42
N SER A 237 -28.55 18.54 -11.27
CA SER A 237 -28.56 17.29 -12.02
C SER A 237 -28.47 16.06 -11.12
N LEU A 238 -27.71 16.13 -10.01
CA LEU A 238 -27.58 15.05 -9.04
C LEU A 238 -28.88 14.83 -8.25
N HIS A 239 -29.54 15.92 -7.82
CA HIS A 239 -30.86 15.83 -7.20
C HIS A 239 -31.89 15.25 -8.14
N ALA A 240 -31.98 15.76 -9.37
CA ALA A 240 -32.92 15.24 -10.38
C ALA A 240 -32.64 13.77 -10.77
N HIS A 241 -31.37 13.33 -10.68
CA HIS A 241 -31.01 11.93 -10.90
C HIS A 241 -31.51 11.05 -9.76
N HIS A 242 -31.35 11.49 -8.51
CA HIS A 242 -31.82 10.78 -7.33
C HIS A 242 -33.35 10.61 -7.36
N ASP A 243 -34.09 11.69 -7.64
CA ASP A 243 -35.57 11.69 -7.67
C ASP A 243 -36.12 10.71 -8.74
N LYS A 244 -35.38 10.52 -9.84
CA LYS A 244 -35.78 9.60 -10.93
C LYS A 244 -35.43 8.13 -10.66
N THR A 245 -34.49 7.86 -9.77
CA THR A 245 -33.98 6.49 -9.56
C THR A 245 -34.53 5.80 -8.32
N GLU A 246 -35.31 6.52 -7.49
CA GLU A 246 -35.98 6.02 -6.28
C GLU A 246 -35.05 5.22 -5.36
N THR A 247 -33.76 5.47 -5.39
CA THR A 247 -32.78 4.85 -4.51
C THR A 247 -32.92 5.50 -3.11
N SER A 248 -32.95 4.71 -2.06
CA SER A 248 -33.32 5.17 -0.72
C SER A 248 -32.43 6.31 -0.18
N THR A 249 -31.19 6.03 0.21
CA THR A 249 -30.23 7.04 0.72
C THR A 249 -29.07 7.24 -0.24
N ARG A 250 -28.69 6.20 -0.99
CA ARG A 250 -27.62 6.23 -1.97
C ARG A 250 -28.04 6.97 -3.22
N LEU A 251 -27.14 7.78 -3.74
CA LEU A 251 -27.33 8.51 -4.98
C LEU A 251 -27.18 7.58 -6.22
N PHE A 252 -26.36 6.55 -6.10
CA PHE A 252 -26.05 5.66 -7.21
C PHE A 252 -26.12 4.18 -6.83
N ALA A 253 -26.56 3.35 -7.77
CA ALA A 253 -26.33 1.91 -7.74
C ALA A 253 -24.97 1.58 -8.38
N TYR A 254 -24.54 0.32 -8.26
CA TYR A 254 -23.31 -0.18 -8.86
C TYR A 254 -23.26 0.04 -10.37
N ALA A 255 -22.20 0.67 -10.84
CA ALA A 255 -22.06 1.06 -12.24
C ALA A 255 -20.66 0.82 -12.85
N TYR A 256 -19.75 0.20 -12.09
CA TYR A 256 -18.36 -0.02 -12.55
C TYR A 256 -18.30 -0.83 -13.86
N SER A 257 -19.09 -1.92 -13.98
CA SER A 257 -19.14 -2.73 -15.19
C SER A 257 -19.64 -1.94 -16.39
N ALA A 258 -20.71 -1.14 -16.20
CA ALA A 258 -21.26 -0.28 -17.25
C ALA A 258 -20.29 0.82 -17.68
N PHE A 259 -19.49 1.35 -16.75
CA PHE A 259 -18.43 2.29 -17.10
C PHE A 259 -17.37 1.63 -17.98
N ARG A 260 -16.92 0.41 -17.61
CA ARG A 260 -15.95 -0.35 -18.42
C ARG A 260 -16.46 -0.59 -19.84
N GLU A 261 -17.69 -1.10 -19.96
CA GLU A 261 -18.34 -1.31 -21.26
C GLU A 261 -18.48 0.00 -22.05
N GLY A 262 -18.73 1.13 -21.36
CA GLY A 262 -18.77 2.45 -21.97
C GLY A 262 -17.42 2.90 -22.52
N VAL A 263 -16.35 2.67 -21.79
CA VAL A 263 -14.98 2.95 -22.25
C VAL A 263 -14.62 2.10 -23.46
N ASP A 264 -14.97 0.80 -23.45
CA ASP A 264 -14.74 -0.10 -24.57
C ASP A 264 -15.52 0.34 -25.82
N ARG A 265 -16.81 0.73 -25.67
CA ARG A 265 -17.64 1.28 -26.77
C ARG A 265 -17.12 2.62 -27.29
N ALA A 266 -16.56 3.45 -26.44
CA ALA A 266 -15.94 4.70 -26.84
C ALA A 266 -14.60 4.51 -27.57
N GLY A 267 -14.09 3.28 -27.70
CA GLY A 267 -12.83 2.99 -28.37
C GLY A 267 -11.62 3.64 -27.71
N LEU A 268 -11.70 3.95 -26.42
CA LEU A 268 -10.63 4.62 -25.70
C LEU A 268 -9.57 3.60 -25.25
N ALA A 269 -8.38 3.67 -25.85
CA ALA A 269 -7.24 2.86 -25.46
C ALA A 269 -6.65 3.35 -24.12
N LEU A 270 -7.19 2.87 -23.02
CA LEU A 270 -6.64 3.17 -21.69
C LEU A 270 -5.52 2.22 -21.33
N ARG A 271 -4.52 2.72 -20.60
CA ARG A 271 -3.44 1.88 -20.07
C ARG A 271 -3.98 0.94 -18.99
N ASP A 272 -3.41 -0.26 -18.91
CA ASP A 272 -3.76 -1.26 -17.91
C ASP A 272 -3.77 -0.71 -16.49
N GLY A 273 -4.85 -0.98 -15.77
CA GLY A 273 -5.04 -0.57 -14.37
C GLY A 273 -5.47 0.89 -14.18
N GLN A 274 -5.70 1.66 -15.26
CA GLN A 274 -6.13 3.06 -15.17
C GLN A 274 -7.64 3.29 -15.39
N LEU A 275 -8.42 2.26 -15.67
CA LEU A 275 -9.82 2.35 -16.11
C LEU A 275 -10.59 3.52 -15.46
N THR A 276 -11.02 3.40 -14.23
CA THR A 276 -11.74 4.49 -13.55
C THR A 276 -10.82 5.62 -13.05
N HIS A 277 -9.54 5.33 -12.87
CA HIS A 277 -8.56 6.34 -12.48
C HIS A 277 -8.27 7.38 -13.55
N VAL A 278 -8.55 7.06 -14.83
CA VAL A 278 -8.39 8.03 -15.92
C VAL A 278 -9.22 9.29 -15.71
N LEU A 279 -10.44 9.18 -15.16
CA LEU A 279 -11.30 10.34 -14.88
C LEU A 279 -10.64 11.29 -13.87
N ARG A 280 -10.09 10.73 -12.80
CA ARG A 280 -9.38 11.51 -11.77
C ARG A 280 -8.08 12.09 -12.33
N HIS A 281 -7.36 11.35 -13.17
CA HIS A 281 -6.16 11.86 -13.82
C HIS A 281 -6.51 12.99 -14.78
N SER A 282 -7.60 12.86 -15.55
CA SER A 282 -8.09 13.93 -16.44
C SER A 282 -8.44 15.19 -15.64
N PHE A 283 -9.21 15.08 -14.55
CA PHE A 283 -9.47 16.22 -13.67
C PHE A 283 -8.18 16.90 -13.23
N ALA A 284 -7.23 16.12 -12.68
CA ALA A 284 -5.99 16.68 -12.14
C ALA A 284 -5.12 17.33 -13.22
N SER A 285 -5.03 16.71 -14.41
CA SER A 285 -4.25 17.22 -15.53
C SER A 285 -4.84 18.51 -16.07
N HIS A 286 -6.14 18.54 -16.34
CA HIS A 286 -6.81 19.78 -16.82
C HIS A 286 -6.80 20.87 -15.78
N PHE A 287 -6.95 20.53 -14.48
CA PHE A 287 -6.82 21.51 -13.40
C PHE A 287 -5.46 22.20 -13.42
N MET A 288 -4.37 21.44 -13.59
CA MET A 288 -3.03 22.02 -13.66
C MET A 288 -2.79 22.79 -14.97
N MET A 289 -3.21 22.26 -16.12
CA MET A 289 -3.10 22.93 -17.42
C MET A 289 -3.81 24.29 -17.44
N ASN A 290 -4.91 24.40 -16.70
CA ASN A 290 -5.67 25.65 -16.55
C ASN A 290 -5.09 26.58 -15.46
N GLY A 291 -3.85 26.36 -14.99
CA GLY A 291 -3.19 27.23 -14.03
C GLY A 291 -3.62 27.02 -12.58
N GLY A 292 -4.23 25.87 -12.26
CA GLY A 292 -4.66 25.54 -10.90
C GLY A 292 -3.50 25.41 -9.91
N ASN A 293 -3.73 25.84 -8.68
CA ASN A 293 -2.74 25.73 -7.61
C ASN A 293 -2.57 24.28 -7.14
N ILE A 294 -1.32 23.79 -7.09
CA ILE A 294 -1.02 22.39 -6.74
C ILE A 294 -1.41 22.00 -5.31
N LEU A 295 -1.42 22.92 -4.36
CA LEU A 295 -1.88 22.68 -2.99
C LEU A 295 -3.41 22.55 -2.93
N VAL A 296 -4.12 23.32 -3.75
CA VAL A 296 -5.57 23.17 -3.93
C VAL A 296 -5.88 21.81 -4.54
N LEU A 297 -5.14 21.41 -5.58
CA LEU A 297 -5.26 20.08 -6.20
C LEU A 297 -5.00 18.97 -5.19
N GLN A 298 -3.96 19.10 -4.37
CA GLN A 298 -3.66 18.12 -3.31
C GLN A 298 -4.86 17.93 -2.38
N ARG A 299 -5.48 19.02 -1.93
CA ARG A 299 -6.66 19.00 -1.05
C ARG A 299 -7.87 18.39 -1.76
N ALA A 300 -8.14 18.81 -3.00
CA ALA A 300 -9.24 18.29 -3.80
C ALA A 300 -9.12 16.77 -4.02
N LEU A 301 -7.93 16.30 -4.32
CA LEU A 301 -7.66 14.87 -4.50
C LEU A 301 -7.61 14.10 -3.17
N GLY A 302 -7.43 14.76 -2.03
CA GLY A 302 -7.25 14.11 -0.72
C GLY A 302 -5.94 13.31 -0.64
N HIS A 303 -4.86 13.81 -1.24
CA HIS A 303 -3.54 13.21 -1.15
C HIS A 303 -2.89 13.48 0.22
N ALA A 304 -2.38 12.44 0.87
CA ALA A 304 -1.78 12.54 2.19
C ALA A 304 -0.49 13.39 2.20
N ASN A 305 0.27 13.37 1.11
CA ASN A 305 1.47 14.18 0.92
C ASN A 305 1.49 14.82 -0.47
N LEU A 306 2.27 15.89 -0.59
CA LEU A 306 2.39 16.66 -1.83
C LEU A 306 3.06 15.84 -2.95
N THR A 307 3.98 14.95 -2.62
CA THR A 307 4.71 14.10 -3.59
C THR A 307 3.77 13.36 -4.53
N MET A 308 2.60 12.90 -4.01
CA MET A 308 1.59 12.23 -4.83
C MET A 308 0.97 13.16 -5.88
N THR A 309 0.95 14.48 -5.63
CA THR A 309 0.36 15.49 -6.51
C THR A 309 1.41 16.05 -7.47
N MET A 310 2.68 16.06 -7.08
CA MET A 310 3.79 16.57 -7.90
C MET A 310 3.90 15.93 -9.29
N ARG A 311 3.37 14.73 -9.46
CA ARG A 311 3.29 14.07 -10.78
C ARG A 311 2.48 14.83 -11.84
N TYR A 312 1.66 15.80 -11.44
CA TYR A 312 0.91 16.69 -12.35
C TYR A 312 1.58 18.05 -12.52
N ALA A 313 2.64 18.37 -11.75
CA ALA A 313 3.23 19.70 -11.72
C ALA A 313 3.81 20.13 -13.07
N HIS A 314 4.34 19.18 -13.85
CA HIS A 314 4.90 19.45 -15.18
C HIS A 314 3.85 19.89 -16.23
N LEU A 315 2.56 19.74 -15.93
CA LEU A 315 1.45 20.17 -16.78
C LEU A 315 1.04 21.62 -16.52
N ALA A 316 1.54 22.23 -15.43
CA ALA A 316 1.24 23.63 -15.14
C ALA A 316 1.86 24.55 -16.20
N PRO A 317 1.19 25.63 -16.57
CA PRO A 317 1.79 26.69 -17.36
C PRO A 317 3.04 27.24 -16.69
N ASP A 318 3.95 27.85 -17.45
CA ASP A 318 5.13 28.49 -16.89
C ASP A 318 4.73 29.76 -16.10
N HIS A 319 4.73 29.63 -14.79
CA HIS A 319 4.40 30.72 -13.85
C HIS A 319 5.61 31.60 -13.47
N LEU A 320 6.80 31.39 -14.03
CA LEU A 320 7.97 32.22 -13.72
C LEU A 320 7.72 33.71 -13.97
N ARG A 321 6.86 34.04 -14.92
CA ARG A 321 6.45 35.44 -15.17
C ARG A 321 5.69 36.07 -14.00
N GLU A 322 5.08 35.28 -13.13
CA GLU A 322 4.39 35.76 -11.93
C GLU A 322 5.37 36.34 -10.91
N VAL A 323 6.64 35.90 -10.92
CA VAL A 323 7.68 36.43 -10.03
C VAL A 323 7.83 37.94 -10.18
N SER A 324 7.74 38.46 -11.41
CA SER A 324 7.82 39.92 -11.66
C SER A 324 6.60 40.67 -11.14
N LYS A 325 5.45 40.04 -11.02
CA LYS A 325 4.18 40.65 -10.58
C LYS A 325 3.92 40.49 -9.08
N LEU A 326 4.38 39.36 -8.49
CA LEU A 326 4.08 38.98 -7.13
C LEU A 326 5.23 39.28 -6.14
N ASN A 327 6.31 39.93 -6.59
CA ASN A 327 7.39 40.29 -5.69
C ASN A 327 7.04 41.59 -4.89
N PRO A 328 7.67 41.81 -3.73
CA PRO A 328 7.35 42.95 -2.89
C PRO A 328 7.55 44.30 -3.57
N LEU A 329 8.48 44.42 -4.51
CA LEU A 329 8.74 45.70 -5.23
C LEU A 329 7.59 46.05 -6.19
N ALA A 330 6.94 45.04 -6.79
CA ALA A 330 5.79 45.30 -7.65
C ALA A 330 4.61 45.92 -6.88
N ALA A 331 4.47 45.61 -5.58
CA ALA A 331 3.44 46.19 -4.72
C ALA A 331 3.74 47.66 -4.32
N LEU A 332 5.00 48.12 -4.47
CA LEU A 332 5.38 49.51 -4.18
C LEU A 332 5.19 50.41 -5.39
N THR A 333 4.99 49.87 -6.58
CA THR A 333 4.84 50.60 -7.85
C THR A 333 3.39 50.61 -8.36
N SER A 334 2.45 49.99 -7.62
CA SER A 334 1.01 50.03 -7.84
C SER A 334 0.36 51.15 -7.00
#